data_d4b63cb6e33c6de92274933de32761b9
#
_entry.id   d4b63cb6e33c6de92274933de32761b9
#
_cell.length_a   1.000
_cell.length_b   1.000
_cell.length_c   1.000
_cell.angle_alpha   90.00
_cell.angle_beta   90.00
_cell.angle_gamma   90.00
#
_symmetry.space_group_name_H-M   'P 1'
#
loop_
_entity.id
_entity.type
_entity.pdbx_description
1 polymer ?
#
loop_
_entity_poly.entity_id
_entity_poly.type
_entity_poly.pdbx_seq_one_letter_code
_entity_poly.pdbx_strand_id
1 'polypeptide(L)'
;MKILSLIALSFGLAFGSSGETADMTTTWVGILCFLIFLGGYYFIAAEEKYHINKAKPALFIGTFMFILVGIYMAINGQDMHPLNDEVNHLILEIAQIIFFLMVAMTFIEALIERDVFNTLKYNLVSKGYTYKKLFWLTGALAFFISPVADNLTTALILSTVLLTIDRNNKPFLVAGAINIVVAANAGGAWSPFGDITTLMAWAAGKAPFIDFFALFPASFIGWLITAFLLAKTVPAGSPHFDPTTEPKFYVKKGGKVVIWLGVATIACAVLGHQFFHLPAMWGMMFGLSLLAVYAYCFKRIYKTEEPIHVFHYMSKIENDTLIFFFGILAAVGALHFLGFLGYLVKLYDIFGLSAVNIAVGFVSAVVDNVPVMSAVLKANPQMGVDQWLLVTLTAGIGGSMISFGSAAGVGVMGKLKGIYTFGAHMSQAWKVVAGYLISLAVWYVQFEILGWY
;
A
#
# COMPACT_ATOMS: atom_id res chain seq x y z
N MET A 1 7.17 22.02 12.57
CA MET A 1 6.16 22.75 13.34
C MET A 1 4.96 23.22 12.50
N LYS A 2 5.14 23.89 11.34
CA LYS A 2 3.99 24.35 10.51
C LYS A 2 3.09 23.27 9.93
N ILE A 3 3.58 22.03 9.71
CA ILE A 3 2.78 20.91 9.20
C ILE A 3 1.89 20.31 10.31
N LEU A 4 2.39 20.22 11.55
CA LEU A 4 1.58 19.78 12.70
C LEU A 4 0.46 20.77 13.03
N SER A 5 0.68 22.08 12.82
CA SER A 5 -0.38 23.09 13.02
C SER A 5 -1.46 23.02 11.94
N LEU A 6 -1.13 22.61 10.71
CA LEU A 6 -2.14 22.39 9.66
C LEU A 6 -3.00 21.14 9.94
N ILE A 7 -2.39 20.06 10.43
CA ILE A 7 -3.10 18.84 10.84
C ILE A 7 -3.99 19.14 12.05
N ALA A 8 -3.50 19.89 13.03
CA ALA A 8 -4.29 20.31 14.19
C ALA A 8 -5.42 21.29 13.83
N LEU A 9 -5.23 22.18 12.84
CA LEU A 9 -6.28 23.11 12.38
C LEU A 9 -7.38 22.41 11.59
N SER A 10 -7.09 21.34 10.84
CA SER A 10 -8.09 20.57 10.09
C SER A 10 -9.01 19.75 11.01
N PHE A 11 -8.59 19.45 12.25
CA PHE A 11 -9.39 18.71 13.24
C PHE A 11 -10.06 19.60 14.29
N GLY A 12 -9.82 20.91 14.31
CA GLY A 12 -10.22 21.83 15.38
C GLY A 12 -11.62 22.45 15.26
N LEU A 13 -12.42 22.19 14.24
CA LEU A 13 -13.62 22.97 13.93
C LEU A 13 -14.90 22.14 13.71
N ALA A 14 -15.25 21.17 14.56
CA ALA A 14 -16.64 20.69 14.59
C ALA A 14 -17.00 19.91 15.86
N PHE A 15 -17.72 20.51 16.78
CA PHE A 15 -18.34 19.84 17.92
C PHE A 15 -19.80 19.43 17.60
N GLY A 16 -20.12 18.16 17.76
CA GLY A 16 -21.49 17.62 17.70
C GLY A 16 -21.56 16.19 17.15
N SER A 17 -22.08 15.25 17.94
CA SER A 17 -22.13 13.81 17.65
C SER A 17 -23.36 13.39 16.85
N SER A 18 -23.22 12.35 16.00
CA SER A 18 -24.32 11.50 15.55
C SER A 18 -23.79 10.09 15.24
N GLY A 19 -24.29 9.08 15.96
CA GLY A 19 -24.00 7.65 15.76
C GLY A 19 -23.68 6.93 17.06
N GLU A 20 -24.11 5.68 17.24
CA GLU A 20 -24.18 4.85 18.46
C GLU A 20 -22.84 4.57 19.21
N THR A 21 -21.76 5.21 18.88
CA THR A 21 -20.54 5.18 19.68
C THR A 21 -20.63 6.26 20.77
N ALA A 22 -20.36 5.90 22.03
CA ALA A 22 -20.29 6.87 23.12
C ALA A 22 -19.25 7.94 22.75
N ASP A 23 -19.70 9.22 22.64
CA ASP A 23 -18.78 10.33 22.33
C ASP A 23 -17.83 10.55 23.51
N MET A 24 -16.67 9.92 23.45
CA MET A 24 -15.58 10.06 24.41
C MET A 24 -14.53 11.08 23.97
N THR A 25 -14.74 11.81 22.87
CA THR A 25 -13.77 12.72 22.28
C THR A 25 -13.34 13.84 23.22
N THR A 26 -14.26 14.32 24.07
CA THR A 26 -14.02 15.40 25.04
C THR A 26 -13.59 14.90 26.40
N THR A 27 -13.56 13.59 26.63
CA THR A 27 -13.07 13.01 27.89
C THR A 27 -11.55 13.10 27.99
N TRP A 28 -11.01 13.03 29.23
CA TRP A 28 -9.57 13.06 29.42
C TRP A 28 -8.86 11.88 28.69
N VAL A 29 -9.49 10.70 28.65
CA VAL A 29 -8.94 9.54 27.92
C VAL A 29 -8.99 9.76 26.40
N GLY A 30 -10.07 10.33 25.88
CA GLY A 30 -10.15 10.66 24.46
C GLY A 30 -9.05 11.64 24.04
N ILE A 31 -8.91 12.75 24.78
CA ILE A 31 -7.85 13.75 24.52
C ILE A 31 -6.46 13.11 24.63
N LEU A 32 -6.22 12.30 25.66
CA LEU A 32 -4.93 11.63 25.85
C LEU A 32 -4.63 10.66 24.71
N CYS A 33 -5.58 9.81 24.31
CA CYS A 33 -5.42 8.89 23.19
C CYS A 33 -5.15 9.63 21.87
N PHE A 34 -5.83 10.75 21.63
CA PHE A 34 -5.58 11.58 20.45
C PHE A 34 -4.16 12.17 20.45
N LEU A 35 -3.68 12.66 21.59
CA LEU A 35 -2.30 13.16 21.72
C LEU A 35 -1.27 12.03 21.55
N ILE A 36 -1.54 10.84 22.08
CA ILE A 36 -0.70 9.65 21.90
C ILE A 36 -0.66 9.26 20.43
N PHE A 37 -1.81 9.26 19.73
CA PHE A 37 -1.88 9.00 18.30
C PHE A 37 -1.03 10.00 17.51
N LEU A 38 -1.19 11.30 17.75
CA LEU A 38 -0.38 12.34 17.06
C LEU A 38 1.11 12.19 17.36
N GLY A 39 1.48 11.93 18.63
CA GLY A 39 2.87 11.70 19.02
C GLY A 39 3.47 10.47 18.35
N GLY A 40 2.78 9.34 18.38
CA GLY A 40 3.23 8.11 17.73
C GLY A 40 3.30 8.27 16.21
N TYR A 41 2.31 8.96 15.63
CA TYR A 41 2.31 9.24 14.19
C TYR A 41 3.49 10.13 13.77
N TYR A 42 3.86 11.10 14.61
CA TYR A 42 5.09 11.89 14.38
C TYR A 42 6.33 10.99 14.27
N PHE A 43 6.48 9.98 15.15
CA PHE A 43 7.60 9.04 15.08
C PHE A 43 7.52 8.11 13.87
N ILE A 44 6.32 7.70 13.45
CA ILE A 44 6.11 6.94 12.21
C ILE A 44 6.59 7.77 11.00
N ALA A 45 6.14 9.01 10.88
CA ALA A 45 6.51 9.90 9.78
C ALA A 45 7.99 10.32 9.80
N ALA A 46 8.61 10.31 10.98
CA ALA A 46 10.01 10.68 11.18
C ALA A 46 10.96 9.46 11.25
N GLU A 47 10.56 8.30 10.71
CA GLU A 47 11.32 7.04 10.67
C GLU A 47 12.76 7.25 10.20
N GLU A 48 12.96 7.95 9.09
CA GLU A 48 14.30 8.23 8.56
C GLU A 48 15.16 9.09 9.48
N LYS A 49 14.54 10.10 10.11
CA LYS A 49 15.25 11.05 10.98
C LYS A 49 15.78 10.40 12.24
N TYR A 50 14.99 9.52 12.84
CA TYR A 50 15.33 8.87 14.12
C TYR A 50 15.86 7.45 13.95
N HIS A 51 15.89 6.91 12.71
CA HIS A 51 16.25 5.52 12.41
C HIS A 51 15.43 4.51 13.23
N ILE A 52 14.16 4.82 13.50
CA ILE A 52 13.22 3.97 14.23
C ILE A 52 12.28 3.34 13.21
N ASN A 53 12.26 1.99 13.14
CA ASN A 53 11.30 1.28 12.32
C ASN A 53 9.87 1.65 12.74
N LYS A 54 9.04 2.06 11.78
CA LYS A 54 7.65 2.55 11.97
C LYS A 54 6.72 1.56 12.66
N ALA A 55 7.02 0.26 12.60
CA ALA A 55 6.25 -0.77 13.30
C ALA A 55 6.25 -0.59 14.82
N LYS A 56 7.36 -0.11 15.39
CA LYS A 56 7.50 0.06 16.85
C LYS A 56 6.53 1.10 17.40
N PRO A 57 6.53 2.37 16.93
CA PRO A 57 5.57 3.35 17.40
C PRO A 57 4.13 2.98 17.04
N ALA A 58 3.87 2.38 15.87
CA ALA A 58 2.53 1.94 15.50
C ALA A 58 1.98 0.89 16.48
N LEU A 59 2.77 -0.15 16.77
CA LEU A 59 2.37 -1.19 17.72
C LEU A 59 2.10 -0.61 19.10
N PHE A 60 2.98 0.29 19.58
CA PHE A 60 2.82 0.93 20.88
C PHE A 60 1.53 1.73 20.97
N ILE A 61 1.28 2.64 20.01
CA ILE A 61 0.07 3.49 20.07
C ILE A 61 -1.21 2.66 19.96
N GLY A 62 -1.26 1.69 19.02
CA GLY A 62 -2.44 0.86 18.80
C GLY A 62 -2.83 0.05 20.03
N THR A 63 -1.87 -0.61 20.65
CA THR A 63 -2.12 -1.43 21.83
C THR A 63 -2.37 -0.58 23.08
N PHE A 64 -1.59 0.49 23.29
CA PHE A 64 -1.67 1.31 24.48
C PHE A 64 -2.99 2.12 24.54
N MET A 65 -3.48 2.61 23.41
CA MET A 65 -4.75 3.34 23.38
C MET A 65 -5.92 2.45 23.81
N PHE A 66 -6.01 1.20 23.33
CA PHE A 66 -7.06 0.27 23.77
C PHE A 66 -6.96 -0.08 25.26
N ILE A 67 -5.74 -0.24 25.80
CA ILE A 67 -5.52 -0.46 27.23
C ILE A 67 -6.04 0.74 28.02
N LEU A 68 -5.73 1.98 27.62
CA LEU A 68 -6.21 3.19 28.29
C LEU A 68 -7.73 3.31 28.27
N VAL A 69 -8.35 3.01 27.12
CA VAL A 69 -9.82 3.01 27.00
C VAL A 69 -10.43 1.97 27.92
N GLY A 70 -9.89 0.75 27.96
CA GLY A 70 -10.36 -0.31 28.86
C GLY A 70 -10.25 0.06 30.33
N ILE A 71 -9.13 0.66 30.76
CA ILE A 71 -8.93 1.16 32.14
C ILE A 71 -9.96 2.25 32.46
N TYR A 72 -10.16 3.21 31.55
CA TYR A 72 -11.12 4.29 31.73
C TYR A 72 -12.54 3.77 31.92
N MET A 73 -12.99 2.85 31.06
CA MET A 73 -14.33 2.26 31.14
C MET A 73 -14.52 1.47 32.43
N ALA A 74 -13.52 0.66 32.82
CA ALA A 74 -13.54 -0.13 34.06
C ALA A 74 -13.64 0.74 35.32
N ILE A 75 -12.83 1.81 35.40
CA ILE A 75 -12.85 2.74 36.55
C ILE A 75 -14.21 3.48 36.65
N ASN A 76 -14.82 3.82 35.51
CA ASN A 76 -16.11 4.52 35.48
C ASN A 76 -17.32 3.57 35.53
N GLY A 77 -17.12 2.26 35.72
CA GLY A 77 -18.20 1.28 35.78
C GLY A 77 -19.04 1.20 34.50
N GLN A 78 -18.44 1.51 33.35
CA GLN A 78 -19.12 1.43 32.05
C GLN A 78 -19.20 -0.01 31.56
N ASP A 79 -20.21 -0.31 30.76
CA ASP A 79 -20.33 -1.62 30.11
C ASP A 79 -19.15 -1.88 29.18
N MET A 80 -18.49 -3.02 29.35
CA MET A 80 -17.33 -3.44 28.56
C MET A 80 -17.73 -4.17 27.27
N HIS A 81 -19.02 -4.54 27.08
CA HIS A 81 -19.46 -5.25 25.90
C HIS A 81 -19.15 -4.51 24.59
N PRO A 82 -19.46 -3.19 24.46
CA PRO A 82 -19.16 -2.47 23.22
C PRO A 82 -17.67 -2.44 22.88
N LEU A 83 -16.80 -2.32 23.88
CA LEU A 83 -15.35 -2.35 23.67
C LEU A 83 -14.88 -3.74 23.21
N ASN A 84 -15.40 -4.81 23.83
CA ASN A 84 -15.06 -6.17 23.44
C ASN A 84 -15.54 -6.49 22.03
N ASP A 85 -16.72 -6.03 21.64
CA ASP A 85 -17.26 -6.22 20.29
C ASP A 85 -16.40 -5.49 19.24
N GLU A 86 -16.04 -4.22 19.51
CA GLU A 86 -15.14 -3.46 18.61
C GLU A 86 -13.77 -4.15 18.48
N VAL A 87 -13.17 -4.58 19.60
CA VAL A 87 -11.88 -5.27 19.59
C VAL A 87 -11.97 -6.59 18.82
N ASN A 88 -13.02 -7.38 19.00
CA ASN A 88 -13.23 -8.64 18.27
C ASN A 88 -13.38 -8.40 16.76
N HIS A 89 -14.20 -7.41 16.36
CA HIS A 89 -14.35 -7.01 14.97
C HIS A 89 -13.02 -6.56 14.37
N LEU A 90 -12.28 -5.73 15.09
CA LEU A 90 -10.99 -5.21 14.65
C LEU A 90 -9.95 -6.34 14.50
N ILE A 91 -9.88 -7.28 15.46
CA ILE A 91 -8.98 -8.44 15.37
C ILE A 91 -9.31 -9.28 14.14
N LEU A 92 -10.59 -9.51 13.85
CA LEU A 92 -11.01 -10.26 12.66
C LEU A 92 -10.59 -9.55 11.37
N GLU A 93 -10.80 -8.24 11.27
CA GLU A 93 -10.39 -7.41 10.14
C GLU A 93 -8.86 -7.48 9.94
N ILE A 94 -8.09 -7.23 10.99
CA ILE A 94 -6.63 -7.27 10.97
C ILE A 94 -6.12 -8.66 10.62
N ALA A 95 -6.69 -9.72 11.18
CA ALA A 95 -6.28 -11.08 10.89
C ALA A 95 -6.48 -11.43 9.41
N GLN A 96 -7.59 -11.03 8.80
CA GLN A 96 -7.84 -11.25 7.37
C GLN A 96 -6.76 -10.58 6.52
N ILE A 97 -6.41 -9.34 6.81
CA ILE A 97 -5.38 -8.60 6.08
C ILE A 97 -4.00 -9.25 6.29
N ILE A 98 -3.64 -9.56 7.53
CA ILE A 98 -2.33 -10.16 7.86
C ILE A 98 -2.15 -11.51 7.17
N PHE A 99 -3.14 -12.42 7.25
CA PHE A 99 -3.05 -13.73 6.59
C PHE A 99 -3.01 -13.59 5.08
N PHE A 100 -3.76 -12.65 4.51
CA PHE A 100 -3.70 -12.36 3.08
C PHE A 100 -2.29 -11.93 2.67
N LEU A 101 -1.73 -10.91 3.33
CA LEU A 101 -0.40 -10.38 3.04
C LEU A 101 0.71 -11.41 3.28
N MET A 102 0.62 -12.20 4.35
CA MET A 102 1.59 -13.25 4.64
C MET A 102 1.71 -14.24 3.47
N VAL A 103 0.57 -14.65 2.89
CA VAL A 103 0.58 -15.54 1.73
C VAL A 103 1.15 -14.85 0.50
N ALA A 104 0.70 -13.64 0.20
CA ALA A 104 1.20 -12.86 -0.94
C ALA A 104 2.72 -12.69 -0.87
N MET A 105 3.25 -12.23 0.26
CA MET A 105 4.69 -12.08 0.49
C MET A 105 5.44 -13.41 0.39
N THR A 106 4.85 -14.52 0.85
CA THR A 106 5.46 -15.86 0.73
C THR A 106 5.62 -16.29 -0.73
N PHE A 107 4.61 -16.03 -1.58
CA PHE A 107 4.72 -16.28 -3.01
C PHE A 107 5.81 -15.41 -3.65
N ILE A 108 5.91 -14.14 -3.27
CA ILE A 108 6.95 -13.24 -3.78
C ILE A 108 8.35 -13.73 -3.38
N GLU A 109 8.55 -14.13 -2.13
CA GLU A 109 9.82 -14.73 -1.69
C GLU A 109 10.14 -16.02 -2.48
N ALA A 110 9.14 -16.84 -2.76
CA ALA A 110 9.32 -18.03 -3.61
C ALA A 110 9.75 -17.64 -5.04
N LEU A 111 9.23 -16.57 -5.61
CA LEU A 111 9.63 -16.07 -6.93
C LEU A 111 11.04 -15.46 -6.92
N ILE A 112 11.43 -14.76 -5.85
CA ILE A 112 12.78 -14.24 -5.63
C ILE A 112 13.79 -15.41 -5.60
N GLU A 113 13.53 -16.43 -4.79
CA GLU A 113 14.41 -17.60 -4.65
C GLU A 113 14.48 -18.45 -5.93
N ARG A 114 13.46 -18.40 -6.78
CA ARG A 114 13.46 -19.04 -8.11
C ARG A 114 14.09 -18.18 -9.21
N ASP A 115 14.77 -17.07 -8.87
CA ASP A 115 15.46 -16.15 -9.78
C ASP A 115 14.54 -15.54 -10.86
N VAL A 116 13.23 -15.46 -10.62
CA VAL A 116 12.30 -14.87 -11.58
C VAL A 116 12.64 -13.40 -11.83
N PHE A 117 12.85 -12.63 -10.76
CA PHE A 117 13.16 -11.20 -10.84
C PHE A 117 14.63 -10.94 -11.27
N ASN A 118 15.57 -11.80 -10.89
CA ASN A 118 16.95 -11.72 -11.38
C ASN A 118 17.03 -12.00 -12.89
N THR A 119 16.22 -12.93 -13.39
CA THR A 119 16.11 -13.21 -14.83
C THR A 119 15.49 -12.01 -15.56
N LEU A 120 14.45 -11.39 -15.00
CA LEU A 120 13.86 -10.16 -15.53
C LEU A 120 14.90 -9.04 -15.63
N LYS A 121 15.64 -8.81 -14.54
CA LYS A 121 16.74 -7.85 -14.46
C LYS A 121 17.77 -8.08 -15.55
N TYR A 122 18.32 -9.32 -15.64
CA TYR A 122 19.31 -9.67 -16.63
C TYR A 122 18.82 -9.40 -18.06
N ASN A 123 17.58 -9.79 -18.36
CA ASN A 123 16.97 -9.56 -19.67
C ASN A 123 16.79 -8.06 -20.02
N LEU A 124 16.61 -7.21 -19.02
CA LEU A 124 16.52 -5.75 -19.24
C LEU A 124 17.88 -5.12 -19.53
N VAL A 125 18.90 -5.52 -18.77
CA VAL A 125 20.23 -4.89 -18.86
C VAL A 125 21.02 -5.41 -20.05
N SER A 126 20.94 -6.72 -20.33
CA SER A 126 21.71 -7.37 -21.42
C SER A 126 21.37 -6.92 -22.84
N LYS A 127 20.20 -6.21 -23.01
CA LYS A 127 19.76 -5.74 -24.34
C LYS A 127 20.36 -4.40 -24.76
N GLY A 128 21.24 -3.79 -23.96
CA GLY A 128 21.93 -2.54 -24.32
C GLY A 128 20.97 -1.33 -24.50
N TYR A 129 19.87 -1.29 -23.76
CA TYR A 129 18.90 -0.22 -23.86
C TYR A 129 19.43 1.11 -23.32
N THR A 130 18.97 2.22 -23.91
CA THR A 130 19.26 3.58 -23.39
C THR A 130 18.61 3.82 -22.04
N TYR A 131 19.14 4.78 -21.25
CA TYR A 131 18.54 5.19 -19.97
C TYR A 131 17.06 5.56 -20.10
N LYS A 132 16.66 6.26 -21.15
CA LYS A 132 15.26 6.60 -21.41
C LYS A 132 14.39 5.36 -21.63
N LYS A 133 14.88 4.37 -22.39
CA LYS A 133 14.15 3.12 -22.63
C LYS A 133 14.02 2.30 -21.35
N LEU A 134 15.09 2.22 -20.55
CA LEU A 134 15.08 1.55 -19.25
C LEU A 134 14.13 2.23 -18.25
N PHE A 135 14.10 3.56 -18.22
CA PHE A 135 13.15 4.34 -17.43
C PHE A 135 11.70 3.99 -17.76
N TRP A 136 11.34 3.96 -19.05
CA TRP A 136 9.98 3.58 -19.46
C TRP A 136 9.66 2.12 -19.19
N LEU A 137 10.60 1.20 -19.42
CA LEU A 137 10.39 -0.22 -19.18
C LEU A 137 10.22 -0.52 -17.69
N THR A 138 11.04 0.06 -16.83
CA THR A 138 10.91 -0.16 -15.38
C THR A 138 9.61 0.44 -14.82
N GLY A 139 9.20 1.61 -15.29
CA GLY A 139 7.90 2.19 -14.93
C GLY A 139 6.71 1.35 -15.43
N ALA A 140 6.75 0.91 -16.69
CA ALA A 140 5.71 0.04 -17.24
C ALA A 140 5.63 -1.29 -16.47
N LEU A 141 6.78 -1.91 -16.17
CA LEU A 141 6.82 -3.12 -15.36
C LEU A 141 6.25 -2.87 -13.95
N ALA A 142 6.58 -1.73 -13.33
CA ALA A 142 6.01 -1.37 -12.03
C ALA A 142 4.48 -1.27 -12.10
N PHE A 143 3.96 -0.61 -13.11
CA PHE A 143 2.52 -0.42 -13.30
C PHE A 143 1.77 -1.74 -13.51
N PHE A 144 2.32 -2.67 -14.31
CA PHE A 144 1.65 -3.93 -14.64
C PHE A 144 1.95 -5.08 -13.69
N ILE A 145 3.02 -5.03 -12.89
CA ILE A 145 3.33 -6.04 -11.87
C ILE A 145 2.58 -5.73 -10.56
N SER A 146 2.48 -4.46 -10.19
CA SER A 146 1.88 -4.03 -8.93
C SER A 146 0.47 -4.56 -8.69
N PRO A 147 -0.44 -4.65 -9.68
CA PRO A 147 -1.78 -5.23 -9.50
C PRO A 147 -1.81 -6.66 -8.97
N VAL A 148 -0.68 -7.36 -8.98
CA VAL A 148 -0.55 -8.78 -8.58
C VAL A 148 0.43 -8.96 -7.43
N ALA A 149 1.50 -8.13 -7.40
CA ALA A 149 2.64 -8.32 -6.50
C ALA A 149 2.73 -7.25 -5.40
N ASP A 150 1.69 -6.50 -5.15
CA ASP A 150 1.57 -5.27 -4.34
C ASP A 150 2.55 -4.14 -4.72
N ASN A 151 2.23 -2.92 -4.26
CA ASN A 151 2.99 -1.72 -4.58
C ASN A 151 4.38 -1.68 -3.92
N LEU A 152 4.50 -2.09 -2.66
CA LEU A 152 5.75 -2.10 -1.92
C LEU A 152 6.75 -3.09 -2.53
N THR A 153 6.33 -4.35 -2.69
CA THR A 153 7.18 -5.42 -3.25
C THR A 153 7.62 -5.07 -4.68
N THR A 154 6.70 -4.61 -5.51
CA THR A 154 7.00 -4.17 -6.88
C THR A 154 8.05 -3.06 -6.90
N ALA A 155 7.87 -2.05 -6.05
CA ALA A 155 8.80 -0.92 -5.95
C ALA A 155 10.19 -1.36 -5.45
N LEU A 156 10.26 -2.24 -4.45
CA LEU A 156 11.51 -2.78 -3.92
C LEU A 156 12.30 -3.58 -4.96
N ILE A 157 11.61 -4.47 -5.70
CA ILE A 157 12.24 -5.29 -6.73
C ILE A 157 12.79 -4.40 -7.85
N LEU A 158 11.97 -3.51 -8.39
CA LEU A 158 12.36 -2.70 -9.53
C LEU A 158 13.37 -1.60 -9.17
N SER A 159 13.35 -1.07 -7.94
CA SER A 159 14.39 -0.16 -7.47
C SER A 159 15.74 -0.87 -7.31
N THR A 160 15.74 -2.15 -6.93
CA THR A 160 16.95 -2.98 -6.92
C THR A 160 17.47 -3.18 -8.33
N VAL A 161 16.60 -3.46 -9.31
CA VAL A 161 16.96 -3.51 -10.73
C VAL A 161 17.57 -2.18 -11.18
N LEU A 162 16.90 -1.06 -10.87
CA LEU A 162 17.36 0.27 -11.25
C LEU A 162 18.77 0.57 -10.72
N LEU A 163 19.05 0.24 -9.45
CA LEU A 163 20.35 0.45 -8.81
C LEU A 163 21.49 -0.35 -9.49
N THR A 164 21.16 -1.52 -10.04
CA THR A 164 22.14 -2.36 -10.72
C THR A 164 22.41 -1.97 -12.17
N ILE A 165 21.54 -1.14 -12.78
CA ILE A 165 21.75 -0.62 -14.13
C ILE A 165 22.93 0.34 -14.15
N ASP A 166 22.91 1.36 -13.29
CA ASP A 166 24.04 2.28 -13.13
C ASP A 166 23.96 2.98 -11.77
N ARG A 167 24.77 2.50 -10.83
CA ARG A 167 24.78 3.01 -9.44
C ARG A 167 25.27 4.46 -9.33
N ASN A 168 26.03 4.94 -10.32
CA ASN A 168 26.67 6.24 -10.28
C ASN A 168 25.84 7.36 -10.95
N ASN A 169 24.85 7.00 -11.74
CA ASN A 169 24.02 7.94 -12.47
C ASN A 169 22.85 8.45 -11.62
N LYS A 170 23.15 9.34 -10.69
CA LYS A 170 22.15 9.89 -9.74
C LYS A 170 20.89 10.48 -10.42
N PRO A 171 20.98 11.29 -11.51
CA PRO A 171 19.79 11.80 -12.19
C PRO A 171 18.86 10.69 -12.72
N PHE A 172 19.44 9.64 -13.33
CA PHE A 172 18.70 8.48 -13.81
C PHE A 172 18.02 7.73 -12.66
N LEU A 173 18.77 7.49 -11.56
CA LEU A 173 18.26 6.77 -10.40
C LEU A 173 17.12 7.50 -9.70
N VAL A 174 17.22 8.83 -9.52
CA VAL A 174 16.16 9.63 -8.90
C VAL A 174 14.90 9.65 -9.77
N ALA A 175 15.04 9.95 -11.07
CA ALA A 175 13.90 9.95 -11.98
C ALA A 175 13.24 8.57 -12.07
N GLY A 176 14.05 7.50 -12.18
CA GLY A 176 13.57 6.12 -12.21
C GLY A 176 12.89 5.68 -10.92
N ALA A 177 13.44 6.08 -9.75
CA ALA A 177 12.85 5.79 -8.45
C ALA A 177 11.46 6.41 -8.31
N ILE A 178 11.32 7.71 -8.64
CA ILE A 178 10.02 8.39 -8.61
C ILE A 178 9.04 7.71 -9.57
N ASN A 179 9.48 7.40 -10.80
CA ASN A 179 8.65 6.71 -11.78
C ASN A 179 8.16 5.34 -11.27
N ILE A 180 9.03 4.55 -10.64
CA ILE A 180 8.68 3.24 -10.08
C ILE A 180 7.67 3.39 -8.95
N VAL A 181 7.86 4.34 -8.02
CA VAL A 181 6.94 4.58 -6.90
C VAL A 181 5.56 4.99 -7.41
N VAL A 182 5.51 5.97 -8.32
CA VAL A 182 4.23 6.43 -8.90
C VAL A 182 3.56 5.32 -9.70
N ALA A 183 4.33 4.59 -10.52
CA ALA A 183 3.82 3.48 -11.33
C ALA A 183 3.30 2.32 -10.46
N ALA A 184 4.00 1.98 -9.37
CA ALA A 184 3.57 0.91 -8.46
C ALA A 184 2.28 1.29 -7.71
N ASN A 185 2.18 2.51 -7.18
CA ASN A 185 0.96 2.98 -6.52
C ASN A 185 -0.21 3.12 -7.51
N ALA A 186 0.02 3.69 -8.69
CA ALA A 186 -1.01 3.81 -9.73
C ALA A 186 -1.43 2.44 -10.28
N GLY A 187 -0.48 1.51 -10.44
CA GLY A 187 -0.75 0.13 -10.83
C GLY A 187 -1.54 -0.61 -9.75
N GLY A 188 -1.22 -0.39 -8.48
CA GLY A 188 -1.95 -0.96 -7.35
C GLY A 188 -3.39 -0.48 -7.24
N ALA A 189 -3.68 0.74 -7.66
CA ALA A 189 -4.98 1.38 -7.44
C ALA A 189 -6.14 0.78 -8.24
N TRP A 190 -5.89 0.05 -9.33
CA TRP A 190 -6.95 -0.54 -10.17
C TRP A 190 -7.14 -2.06 -9.98
N SER A 191 -6.54 -2.62 -8.92
CA SER A 191 -6.73 -4.04 -8.55
C SER A 191 -6.77 -4.20 -7.04
N PRO A 192 -7.70 -4.99 -6.48
CA PRO A 192 -7.73 -5.27 -5.04
C PRO A 192 -6.48 -5.92 -4.47
N PHE A 193 -5.63 -6.53 -5.31
CA PHE A 193 -4.37 -7.17 -4.92
C PHE A 193 -3.16 -6.25 -5.05
N GLY A 194 -3.33 -5.08 -5.62
CA GLY A 194 -2.22 -4.20 -5.96
C GLY A 194 -1.83 -3.20 -4.87
N ASP A 195 -2.73 -2.91 -3.95
CA ASP A 195 -2.50 -2.04 -2.79
C ASP A 195 -3.37 -2.51 -1.63
N ILE A 196 -2.91 -2.29 -0.41
CA ILE A 196 -3.67 -2.62 0.80
C ILE A 196 -4.95 -1.80 0.88
N THR A 197 -4.95 -0.56 0.41
CA THR A 197 -6.12 0.32 0.38
C THR A 197 -7.24 -0.26 -0.50
N THR A 198 -6.90 -0.80 -1.67
CA THR A 198 -7.84 -1.47 -2.57
C THR A 198 -8.33 -2.79 -1.98
N LEU A 199 -7.43 -3.55 -1.36
CA LEU A 199 -7.78 -4.78 -0.65
C LEU A 199 -8.80 -4.51 0.47
N MET A 200 -8.56 -3.49 1.30
CA MET A 200 -9.46 -3.11 2.39
C MET A 200 -10.85 -2.71 1.89
N ALA A 201 -10.93 -1.90 0.82
CA ALA A 201 -12.20 -1.48 0.23
C ALA A 201 -12.99 -2.69 -0.32
N TRP A 202 -12.30 -3.61 -0.99
CA TRP A 202 -12.91 -4.83 -1.51
C TRP A 202 -13.34 -5.78 -0.39
N ALA A 203 -12.47 -6.05 0.58
CA ALA A 203 -12.77 -6.90 1.73
C ALA A 203 -13.94 -6.38 2.58
N ALA A 204 -14.08 -5.05 2.69
CA ALA A 204 -15.20 -4.39 3.33
C ALA A 204 -16.49 -4.37 2.49
N GLY A 205 -16.48 -4.97 1.30
CA GLY A 205 -17.65 -5.05 0.40
C GLY A 205 -18.09 -3.69 -0.19
N LYS A 206 -17.19 -2.68 -0.23
CA LYS A 206 -17.51 -1.33 -0.70
C LYS A 206 -17.59 -1.22 -2.22
N ALA A 207 -16.86 -2.07 -2.93
CA ALA A 207 -16.92 -2.21 -4.39
C ALA A 207 -16.71 -3.68 -4.78
N PRO A 208 -17.43 -4.21 -5.77
CA PRO A 208 -17.16 -5.51 -6.37
C PRO A 208 -15.75 -5.58 -6.98
N PHE A 209 -15.17 -6.78 -7.04
CA PHE A 209 -13.82 -6.97 -7.59
C PHE A 209 -13.64 -6.38 -8.98
N ILE A 210 -14.64 -6.58 -9.86
CA ILE A 210 -14.57 -6.16 -11.26
C ILE A 210 -14.56 -4.63 -11.43
N ASP A 211 -15.18 -3.91 -10.49
CA ASP A 211 -15.35 -2.47 -10.59
C ASP A 211 -14.04 -1.71 -10.39
N PHE A 212 -13.07 -2.32 -9.68
CA PHE A 212 -11.72 -1.74 -9.56
C PHE A 212 -11.03 -1.58 -10.91
N PHE A 213 -11.34 -2.42 -11.90
CA PHE A 213 -10.76 -2.29 -13.25
C PHE A 213 -11.22 -1.02 -13.97
N ALA A 214 -12.35 -0.42 -13.57
CA ALA A 214 -12.78 0.88 -14.07
C ALA A 214 -11.79 2.01 -13.72
N LEU A 215 -10.94 1.82 -12.70
CA LEU A 215 -9.89 2.78 -12.35
C LEU A 215 -8.65 2.69 -13.25
N PHE A 216 -8.54 1.67 -14.13
CA PHE A 216 -7.40 1.51 -15.00
C PHE A 216 -7.11 2.75 -15.86
N PRO A 217 -8.07 3.38 -16.57
CA PRO A 217 -7.78 4.55 -17.40
C PRO A 217 -7.26 5.74 -16.57
N ALA A 218 -7.90 6.03 -15.42
CA ALA A 218 -7.50 7.12 -14.55
C ALA A 218 -6.08 6.91 -14.00
N SER A 219 -5.79 5.71 -13.49
CA SER A 219 -4.47 5.33 -12.96
C SER A 219 -3.40 5.36 -14.06
N PHE A 220 -3.69 4.79 -15.23
CA PHE A 220 -2.75 4.66 -16.33
C PHE A 220 -2.37 6.02 -16.93
N ILE A 221 -3.35 6.86 -17.22
CA ILE A 221 -3.12 8.19 -17.82
C ILE A 221 -2.40 9.09 -16.84
N GLY A 222 -2.75 9.08 -15.55
CA GLY A 222 -2.05 9.84 -14.51
C GLY A 222 -0.58 9.45 -14.36
N TRP A 223 -0.31 8.13 -14.33
CA TRP A 223 1.07 7.66 -14.35
C TRP A 223 1.80 8.07 -15.63
N LEU A 224 1.20 7.90 -16.81
CA LEU A 224 1.82 8.28 -18.08
C LEU A 224 2.23 9.75 -18.13
N ILE A 225 1.39 10.66 -17.64
CA ILE A 225 1.69 12.09 -17.59
C ILE A 225 2.89 12.35 -16.66
N THR A 226 2.87 11.76 -15.46
CA THR A 226 4.00 11.85 -14.54
C THR A 226 5.30 11.33 -15.18
N ALA A 227 5.25 10.14 -15.77
CA ALA A 227 6.39 9.51 -16.43
C ALA A 227 6.90 10.36 -17.60
N PHE A 228 6.00 10.93 -18.41
CA PHE A 228 6.37 11.80 -19.54
C PHE A 228 7.10 13.07 -19.06
N LEU A 229 6.62 13.68 -17.97
CA LEU A 229 7.27 14.86 -17.37
C LEU A 229 8.63 14.51 -16.75
N LEU A 230 8.74 13.34 -16.11
CA LEU A 230 10.00 12.85 -15.53
C LEU A 230 11.01 12.42 -16.60
N ALA A 231 10.56 11.84 -17.72
CA ALA A 231 11.44 11.41 -18.82
C ALA A 231 12.30 12.53 -19.41
N LYS A 232 11.86 13.81 -19.25
CA LYS A 232 12.62 14.98 -19.66
C LYS A 232 13.87 15.20 -18.81
N THR A 233 13.92 14.66 -17.58
CA THR A 233 15.07 14.76 -16.67
C THR A 233 16.01 13.56 -16.75
N VAL A 234 15.63 12.53 -17.49
CA VAL A 234 16.47 11.33 -17.70
C VAL A 234 17.60 11.66 -18.65
N PRO A 235 18.87 11.39 -18.29
CA PRO A 235 20.02 11.67 -19.13
C PRO A 235 19.99 10.88 -20.44
N ALA A 236 20.67 11.40 -21.46
CA ALA A 236 20.91 10.70 -22.71
C ALA A 236 22.01 9.63 -22.54
N GLY A 237 22.06 8.65 -23.45
CA GLY A 237 23.08 7.61 -23.46
C GLY A 237 22.54 6.25 -22.97
N SER A 238 23.46 5.33 -22.77
CA SER A 238 23.21 3.94 -22.35
C SER A 238 24.14 3.58 -21.19
N PRO A 239 23.70 2.74 -20.24
CA PRO A 239 24.59 2.20 -19.22
C PRO A 239 25.66 1.30 -19.86
N HIS A 240 26.82 1.25 -19.22
CA HIS A 240 27.87 0.32 -19.66
C HIS A 240 27.51 -1.08 -19.15
N PHE A 241 27.31 -2.03 -20.05
CA PHE A 241 27.02 -3.42 -19.71
C PHE A 241 28.12 -4.28 -20.34
N ASP A 242 28.84 -5.03 -19.51
CA ASP A 242 29.82 -5.99 -19.95
C ASP A 242 29.27 -7.42 -19.78
N PRO A 243 28.87 -8.08 -20.88
CA PRO A 243 28.30 -9.43 -20.84
C PRO A 243 29.27 -10.52 -20.35
N THR A 244 30.58 -10.20 -20.23
CA THR A 244 31.59 -11.14 -19.77
C THR A 244 31.73 -11.18 -18.26
N THR A 245 31.37 -10.09 -17.57
CA THR A 245 31.51 -9.94 -16.12
C THR A 245 30.18 -10.16 -15.35
N GLU A 246 29.04 -10.03 -16.02
CA GLU A 246 27.73 -10.19 -15.39
C GLU A 246 27.23 -11.64 -15.42
N PRO A 247 26.82 -12.23 -14.28
CA PRO A 247 26.29 -13.59 -14.24
C PRO A 247 24.96 -13.67 -15.01
N LYS A 248 24.81 -14.72 -15.83
CA LYS A 248 23.56 -15.02 -16.52
C LYS A 248 22.57 -15.62 -15.54
N PHE A 249 21.34 -15.06 -15.50
CA PHE A 249 20.26 -15.58 -14.67
C PHE A 249 19.19 -16.23 -15.54
N TYR A 250 18.66 -17.35 -15.04
CA TYR A 250 17.54 -18.08 -15.64
C TYR A 250 16.58 -18.47 -14.53
N VAL A 251 15.28 -18.49 -14.85
CA VAL A 251 14.27 -18.99 -13.92
C VAL A 251 14.59 -20.43 -13.55
N LYS A 252 14.87 -20.66 -12.26
CA LYS A 252 15.18 -22.00 -11.73
C LYS A 252 14.03 -22.97 -11.95
N LYS A 253 14.34 -24.28 -11.97
CA LYS A 253 13.32 -25.34 -12.08
C LYS A 253 12.20 -25.14 -11.05
N GLY A 254 10.95 -25.30 -11.49
CA GLY A 254 9.78 -25.07 -10.63
C GLY A 254 9.29 -23.62 -10.57
N GLY A 255 10.12 -22.62 -10.91
CA GLY A 255 9.74 -21.20 -10.83
C GLY A 255 8.51 -20.84 -11.68
N LYS A 256 8.41 -21.39 -12.90
CA LYS A 256 7.22 -21.19 -13.74
C LYS A 256 5.95 -21.75 -13.11
N VAL A 257 6.04 -22.89 -12.42
CA VAL A 257 4.89 -23.48 -11.71
C VAL A 257 4.51 -22.60 -10.52
N VAL A 258 5.47 -22.05 -9.78
CA VAL A 258 5.20 -21.10 -8.69
C VAL A 258 4.45 -19.85 -9.19
N ILE A 259 4.84 -19.31 -10.37
CA ILE A 259 4.11 -18.19 -11.00
C ILE A 259 2.63 -18.56 -11.22
N TRP A 260 2.37 -19.71 -11.87
CA TRP A 260 1.01 -20.15 -12.16
C TRP A 260 0.21 -20.50 -10.90
N LEU A 261 0.86 -21.06 -9.88
CA LEU A 261 0.23 -21.28 -8.56
C LEU A 261 -0.14 -19.94 -7.91
N GLY A 262 0.71 -18.91 -8.02
CA GLY A 262 0.37 -17.56 -7.55
C GLY A 262 -0.88 -17.01 -8.25
N VAL A 263 -0.92 -17.09 -9.58
CA VAL A 263 -2.10 -16.68 -10.36
C VAL A 263 -3.35 -17.48 -9.96
N ALA A 264 -3.22 -18.80 -9.82
CA ALA A 264 -4.32 -19.67 -9.36
C ALA A 264 -4.78 -19.33 -7.94
N THR A 265 -3.86 -18.97 -7.05
CA THR A 265 -4.18 -18.53 -5.68
C THR A 265 -5.04 -17.26 -5.68
N ILE A 266 -4.67 -16.27 -6.49
CA ILE A 266 -5.47 -15.06 -6.67
C ILE A 266 -6.86 -15.40 -7.22
N ALA A 267 -6.92 -16.26 -8.25
CA ALA A 267 -8.20 -16.71 -8.80
C ALA A 267 -9.07 -17.40 -7.74
N CYS A 268 -8.48 -18.27 -6.90
CA CYS A 268 -9.20 -18.92 -5.79
C CYS A 268 -9.72 -17.92 -4.76
N ALA A 269 -8.94 -16.89 -4.43
CA ALA A 269 -9.37 -15.84 -3.51
C ALA A 269 -10.57 -15.05 -4.07
N VAL A 270 -10.50 -14.64 -5.34
CA VAL A 270 -11.57 -13.91 -6.04
C VAL A 270 -12.84 -14.76 -6.16
N LEU A 271 -12.71 -15.98 -6.70
CA LEU A 271 -13.85 -16.88 -6.89
C LEU A 271 -14.50 -17.28 -5.56
N GLY A 272 -13.68 -17.54 -4.53
CA GLY A 272 -14.15 -17.84 -3.17
C GLY A 272 -14.95 -16.70 -2.58
N HIS A 273 -14.46 -15.47 -2.74
CA HIS A 273 -15.16 -14.28 -2.27
C HIS A 273 -16.44 -14.00 -3.07
N GLN A 274 -16.37 -14.07 -4.39
CA GLN A 274 -17.48 -13.72 -5.29
C GLN A 274 -18.63 -14.73 -5.25
N PHE A 275 -18.34 -16.04 -5.23
CA PHE A 275 -19.37 -17.06 -5.34
C PHE A 275 -19.77 -17.69 -4.00
N PHE A 276 -18.87 -17.70 -3.03
CA PHE A 276 -19.12 -18.35 -1.74
C PHE A 276 -19.17 -17.37 -0.57
N HIS A 277 -18.98 -16.08 -0.84
CA HIS A 277 -18.92 -15.01 0.17
C HIS A 277 -17.90 -15.30 1.29
N LEU A 278 -16.85 -16.08 0.98
CA LEU A 278 -15.76 -16.36 1.91
C LEU A 278 -14.79 -15.19 1.93
N PRO A 279 -14.23 -14.81 3.09
CA PRO A 279 -13.14 -13.85 3.13
C PRO A 279 -12.00 -14.24 2.17
N ALA A 280 -11.45 -13.29 1.44
CA ALA A 280 -10.42 -13.52 0.43
C ALA A 280 -9.19 -14.30 0.96
N MET A 281 -8.89 -14.15 2.24
CA MET A 281 -7.81 -14.87 2.91
C MET A 281 -7.94 -16.41 2.80
N TRP A 282 -9.16 -16.98 2.73
CA TRP A 282 -9.35 -18.41 2.61
C TRP A 282 -8.81 -18.95 1.28
N GLY A 283 -9.08 -18.25 0.19
CA GLY A 283 -8.51 -18.61 -1.12
C GLY A 283 -6.99 -18.46 -1.14
N MET A 284 -6.45 -17.41 -0.49
CA MET A 284 -5.01 -17.23 -0.34
C MET A 284 -4.37 -18.37 0.47
N MET A 285 -4.92 -18.73 1.63
CA MET A 285 -4.43 -19.84 2.47
C MET A 285 -4.53 -21.19 1.76
N PHE A 286 -5.57 -21.40 0.97
CA PHE A 286 -5.66 -22.60 0.12
C PHE A 286 -4.53 -22.63 -0.91
N GLY A 287 -4.26 -21.51 -1.57
CA GLY A 287 -3.12 -21.37 -2.50
C GLY A 287 -1.77 -21.65 -1.83
N LEU A 288 -1.56 -21.15 -0.61
CA LEU A 288 -0.36 -21.46 0.18
C LEU A 288 -0.25 -22.98 0.46
N SER A 289 -1.37 -23.65 0.76
CA SER A 289 -1.38 -25.09 0.95
C SER A 289 -0.98 -25.82 -0.33
N LEU A 290 -1.48 -25.39 -1.49
CA LEU A 290 -1.09 -25.94 -2.80
C LEU A 290 0.41 -25.74 -3.08
N LEU A 291 0.95 -24.56 -2.74
CA LEU A 291 2.40 -24.29 -2.86
C LEU A 291 3.20 -25.25 -1.95
N ALA A 292 2.74 -25.51 -0.73
CA ALA A 292 3.39 -26.42 0.21
C ALA A 292 3.35 -27.87 -0.30
N VAL A 293 2.21 -28.33 -0.83
CA VAL A 293 2.07 -29.64 -1.46
C VAL A 293 2.97 -29.76 -2.68
N TYR A 294 2.97 -28.73 -3.55
CA TYR A 294 3.84 -28.70 -4.71
C TYR A 294 5.31 -28.78 -4.30
N ALA A 295 5.74 -28.03 -3.28
CA ALA A 295 7.10 -28.03 -2.76
C ALA A 295 7.53 -29.43 -2.29
N TYR A 296 6.63 -30.13 -1.59
CA TYR A 296 6.86 -31.51 -1.15
C TYR A 296 7.01 -32.47 -2.33
N CYS A 297 6.09 -32.43 -3.30
CA CYS A 297 6.14 -33.24 -4.51
C CYS A 297 7.39 -32.94 -5.36
N PHE A 298 7.72 -31.66 -5.51
CA PHE A 298 8.89 -31.18 -6.25
C PHE A 298 10.19 -31.79 -5.69
N LYS A 299 10.37 -31.74 -4.37
CA LYS A 299 11.54 -32.34 -3.69
C LYS A 299 11.64 -33.83 -3.93
N ARG A 300 10.51 -34.55 -3.91
CA ARG A 300 10.46 -36.02 -4.13
C ARG A 300 10.73 -36.42 -5.58
N ILE A 301 10.14 -35.69 -6.54
CA ILE A 301 10.23 -36.02 -7.96
C ILE A 301 11.60 -35.68 -8.53
N TYR A 302 12.06 -34.46 -8.26
CA TYR A 302 13.29 -33.97 -8.91
C TYR A 302 14.57 -34.26 -8.14
N LYS A 303 14.50 -34.75 -6.87
CA LYS A 303 15.64 -35.03 -5.99
C LYS A 303 16.70 -33.93 -6.06
N THR A 304 16.26 -32.67 -6.14
CA THR A 304 17.10 -31.49 -6.39
C THR A 304 17.79 -31.03 -5.11
N GLU A 305 19.00 -30.48 -5.27
CA GLU A 305 19.75 -29.81 -4.20
C GLU A 305 19.13 -28.45 -3.83
N GLU A 306 18.29 -27.89 -4.70
CA GLU A 306 17.59 -26.61 -4.49
C GLU A 306 16.06 -26.82 -4.31
N PRO A 307 15.62 -27.42 -3.21
CA PRO A 307 14.19 -27.64 -2.96
C PRO A 307 13.47 -26.30 -2.71
N ILE A 308 12.15 -26.34 -2.82
CA ILE A 308 11.28 -25.22 -2.46
C ILE A 308 10.96 -25.34 -0.98
N HIS A 309 11.33 -24.32 -0.19
CA HIS A 309 11.17 -24.31 1.27
C HIS A 309 10.14 -23.26 1.71
N VAL A 310 8.84 -23.59 1.64
CA VAL A 310 7.76 -22.64 1.90
C VAL A 310 7.88 -21.96 3.27
N PHE A 311 8.15 -22.73 4.33
CA PHE A 311 8.29 -22.15 5.69
C PHE A 311 9.54 -21.28 5.83
N HIS A 312 10.60 -21.54 5.07
CA HIS A 312 11.75 -20.65 5.02
C HIS A 312 11.40 -19.34 4.30
N TYR A 313 10.58 -19.38 3.24
CA TYR A 313 10.09 -18.17 2.58
C TYR A 313 9.22 -17.35 3.53
N MET A 314 8.31 -18.00 4.28
CA MET A 314 7.52 -17.35 5.32
C MET A 314 8.37 -16.68 6.41
N SER A 315 9.55 -17.21 6.73
CA SER A 315 10.44 -16.56 7.70
C SER A 315 11.16 -15.32 7.16
N LYS A 316 11.22 -15.16 5.83
CA LYS A 316 11.87 -14.02 5.15
C LYS A 316 10.94 -12.87 4.84
N ILE A 317 9.62 -13.04 5.02
CA ILE A 317 8.66 -11.96 4.77
C ILE A 317 8.92 -10.75 5.68
N GLU A 318 8.45 -9.60 5.27
CA GLU A 318 8.58 -8.35 6.03
C GLU A 318 7.64 -8.33 7.25
N ASN A 319 8.02 -9.04 8.32
CA ASN A 319 7.20 -9.14 9.54
C ASN A 319 6.96 -7.78 10.21
N ASP A 320 7.87 -6.85 10.09
CA ASP A 320 7.73 -5.48 10.59
C ASP A 320 6.61 -4.73 9.87
N THR A 321 6.43 -4.96 8.58
CA THR A 321 5.29 -4.43 7.81
C THR A 321 3.97 -4.98 8.34
N LEU A 322 3.87 -6.27 8.65
CA LEU A 322 2.66 -6.87 9.23
C LEU A 322 2.34 -6.29 10.62
N ILE A 323 3.37 -6.11 11.45
CA ILE A 323 3.23 -5.50 12.78
C ILE A 323 2.85 -4.03 12.68
N PHE A 324 3.40 -3.30 11.70
CA PHE A 324 2.98 -1.92 11.43
C PHE A 324 1.49 -1.84 11.12
N PHE A 325 0.97 -2.72 10.24
CA PHE A 325 -0.46 -2.73 9.91
C PHE A 325 -1.33 -3.07 11.11
N PHE A 326 -0.94 -4.07 11.91
CA PHE A 326 -1.63 -4.35 13.16
C PHE A 326 -1.74 -3.10 14.04
N GLY A 327 -0.61 -2.45 14.30
CA GLY A 327 -0.56 -1.30 15.21
C GLY A 327 -1.35 -0.10 14.72
N ILE A 328 -1.24 0.24 13.41
CA ILE A 328 -1.91 1.42 12.87
C ILE A 328 -3.43 1.20 12.73
N LEU A 329 -3.86 0.00 12.32
CA LEU A 329 -5.28 -0.34 12.27
C LEU A 329 -5.91 -0.36 13.66
N ALA A 330 -5.18 -0.86 14.66
CA ALA A 330 -5.61 -0.80 16.05
C ALA A 330 -5.72 0.65 16.54
N ALA A 331 -4.76 1.51 16.24
CA ALA A 331 -4.81 2.92 16.64
C ALA A 331 -6.01 3.65 16.01
N VAL A 332 -6.29 3.42 14.72
CA VAL A 332 -7.47 3.99 14.03
C VAL A 332 -8.76 3.40 14.60
N GLY A 333 -8.78 2.10 14.93
CA GLY A 333 -9.93 1.46 15.62
C GLY A 333 -10.21 2.08 16.98
N ALA A 334 -9.18 2.39 17.76
CA ALA A 334 -9.34 3.09 19.04
C ALA A 334 -9.90 4.51 18.86
N LEU A 335 -9.45 5.25 17.83
CA LEU A 335 -10.02 6.58 17.50
C LEU A 335 -11.48 6.47 17.03
N HIS A 336 -11.82 5.39 16.29
CA HIS A 336 -13.20 5.11 15.92
C HIS A 336 -14.07 4.89 17.15
N PHE A 337 -13.67 4.00 18.04
CA PHE A 337 -14.40 3.69 19.27
C PHE A 337 -14.61 4.93 20.16
N LEU A 338 -13.61 5.81 20.24
CA LEU A 338 -13.68 7.08 20.98
C LEU A 338 -14.58 8.13 20.32
N GLY A 339 -15.03 7.94 19.07
CA GLY A 339 -15.91 8.83 18.34
C GLY A 339 -15.22 9.86 17.44
N PHE A 340 -13.88 9.88 17.36
CA PHE A 340 -13.15 10.86 16.52
C PHE A 340 -13.48 10.79 15.04
N LEU A 341 -13.81 9.59 14.51
CA LEU A 341 -14.13 9.46 13.08
C LEU A 341 -15.50 10.05 12.71
N GLY A 342 -16.36 10.36 13.67
CA GLY A 342 -17.58 11.14 13.45
C GLY A 342 -17.30 12.54 12.88
N TYR A 343 -16.12 13.11 13.17
CA TYR A 343 -15.71 14.39 12.54
C TYR A 343 -15.44 14.25 11.06
N LEU A 344 -14.93 13.10 10.62
CA LEU A 344 -14.72 12.83 9.20
C LEU A 344 -16.06 12.77 8.45
N VAL A 345 -17.09 12.13 9.04
CA VAL A 345 -18.44 12.09 8.45
C VAL A 345 -18.98 13.52 8.26
N LYS A 346 -18.81 14.39 9.24
CA LYS A 346 -19.23 15.79 9.13
C LYS A 346 -18.52 16.55 8.01
N LEU A 347 -17.24 16.24 7.73
CA LEU A 347 -16.56 16.84 6.59
C LEU A 347 -17.22 16.44 5.28
N TYR A 348 -17.67 15.18 5.16
CA TYR A 348 -18.44 14.72 4.00
C TYR A 348 -19.78 15.47 3.86
N ASP A 349 -20.48 15.72 4.98
CA ASP A 349 -21.75 16.45 4.99
C ASP A 349 -21.56 17.93 4.58
N ILE A 350 -20.45 18.56 4.98
CA ILE A 350 -20.19 19.98 4.74
C ILE A 350 -19.66 20.24 3.33
N PHE A 351 -18.68 19.43 2.90
CA PHE A 351 -17.92 19.69 1.66
C PHE A 351 -18.35 18.80 0.50
N GLY A 352 -19.17 17.77 0.74
CA GLY A 352 -19.59 16.79 -0.24
C GLY A 352 -18.55 15.67 -0.50
N LEU A 353 -19.05 14.58 -1.09
CA LEU A 353 -18.30 13.33 -1.21
C LEU A 353 -17.03 13.49 -2.04
N SER A 354 -17.16 14.02 -3.26
CA SER A 354 -16.02 14.13 -4.19
C SER A 354 -14.92 15.05 -3.66
N ALA A 355 -15.29 16.17 -3.02
CA ALA A 355 -14.30 17.11 -2.50
C ALA A 355 -13.48 16.50 -1.35
N VAL A 356 -14.14 15.78 -0.43
CA VAL A 356 -13.44 15.11 0.68
C VAL A 356 -12.60 13.94 0.15
N ASN A 357 -13.12 13.13 -0.77
CA ASN A 357 -12.37 12.04 -1.39
C ASN A 357 -11.11 12.54 -2.13
N ILE A 358 -11.18 13.68 -2.80
CA ILE A 358 -10.01 14.33 -3.42
C ILE A 358 -9.03 14.81 -2.34
N ALA A 359 -9.53 15.43 -1.27
CA ALA A 359 -8.69 15.89 -0.17
C ALA A 359 -7.99 14.72 0.56
N VAL A 360 -8.62 13.56 0.67
CA VAL A 360 -8.04 12.32 1.20
C VAL A 360 -6.73 11.98 0.50
N GLY A 361 -6.61 12.17 -0.80
CA GLY A 361 -5.34 11.94 -1.52
C GLY A 361 -4.20 12.86 -1.08
N PHE A 362 -4.49 14.12 -0.75
CA PHE A 362 -3.48 15.03 -0.20
C PHE A 362 -3.12 14.68 1.25
N VAL A 363 -4.10 14.21 2.03
CA VAL A 363 -3.82 13.68 3.37
C VAL A 363 -2.97 12.42 3.27
N SER A 364 -3.27 11.51 2.35
CA SER A 364 -2.50 10.29 2.08
C SER A 364 -1.04 10.58 1.69
N ALA A 365 -0.75 11.72 1.07
CA ALA A 365 0.62 12.12 0.79
C ALA A 365 1.47 12.35 2.06
N VAL A 366 0.83 12.75 3.16
CA VAL A 366 1.48 13.08 4.44
C VAL A 366 1.33 11.95 5.45
N VAL A 367 0.15 11.31 5.41
CA VAL A 367 -0.26 10.26 6.35
C VAL A 367 -0.40 8.98 5.54
N ASP A 368 0.53 8.08 5.53
CA ASP A 368 0.50 6.79 4.79
C ASP A 368 -0.94 6.37 4.33
N ASN A 369 -1.09 5.82 3.15
CA ASN A 369 -2.38 5.53 2.53
C ASN A 369 -3.28 4.59 3.36
N VAL A 370 -2.71 3.62 4.06
CA VAL A 370 -3.46 2.60 4.81
C VAL A 370 -4.25 3.17 5.99
N PRO A 371 -3.67 3.96 6.92
CA PRO A 371 -4.43 4.57 8.01
C PRO A 371 -5.51 5.53 7.51
N VAL A 372 -5.26 6.23 6.42
CA VAL A 372 -6.25 7.14 5.83
C VAL A 372 -7.45 6.35 5.29
N MET A 373 -7.20 5.28 4.53
CA MET A 373 -8.27 4.42 4.01
C MET A 373 -9.03 3.72 5.14
N SER A 374 -8.33 3.24 6.18
CA SER A 374 -8.96 2.65 7.37
C SER A 374 -9.91 3.64 8.06
N ALA A 375 -9.49 4.91 8.21
CA ALA A 375 -10.33 5.95 8.79
C ALA A 375 -11.61 6.19 7.98
N VAL A 376 -11.51 6.25 6.64
CA VAL A 376 -12.69 6.41 5.77
C VAL A 376 -13.62 5.21 5.85
N LEU A 377 -13.08 3.98 5.84
CA LEU A 377 -13.87 2.75 5.94
C LEU A 377 -14.62 2.66 7.27
N LYS A 378 -13.95 3.00 8.38
CA LYS A 378 -14.58 3.00 9.72
C LYS A 378 -15.56 4.14 9.92
N ALA A 379 -15.31 5.32 9.36
CA ALA A 379 -16.28 6.41 9.30
C ALA A 379 -17.52 6.03 8.49
N ASN A 380 -17.36 5.14 7.52
CA ASN A 380 -18.40 4.55 6.68
C ASN A 380 -19.43 5.57 6.13
N PRO A 381 -18.97 6.64 5.44
CA PRO A 381 -19.88 7.61 4.85
C PRO A 381 -20.78 6.91 3.80
N GLN A 382 -22.04 7.38 3.72
CA GLN A 382 -23.00 6.86 2.74
C GLN A 382 -22.63 7.39 1.35
N MET A 383 -22.05 6.54 0.52
CA MET A 383 -21.63 6.92 -0.84
C MET A 383 -21.73 5.73 -1.80
N GLY A 384 -21.89 6.04 -3.10
CA GLY A 384 -21.95 5.07 -4.18
C GLY A 384 -20.61 4.38 -4.44
N VAL A 385 -20.63 3.35 -5.27
CA VAL A 385 -19.43 2.60 -5.69
C VAL A 385 -18.43 3.51 -6.38
N ASP A 386 -18.89 4.45 -7.21
CA ASP A 386 -18.09 5.48 -7.88
C ASP A 386 -17.22 6.27 -6.88
N GLN A 387 -17.82 6.69 -5.78
CA GLN A 387 -17.14 7.47 -4.73
C GLN A 387 -16.20 6.58 -3.88
N TRP A 388 -16.56 5.32 -3.65
CA TRP A 388 -15.64 4.35 -3.04
C TRP A 388 -14.42 4.07 -3.92
N LEU A 389 -14.63 3.99 -5.24
CA LEU A 389 -13.54 3.89 -6.20
C LEU A 389 -12.69 5.17 -6.23
N LEU A 390 -13.32 6.36 -6.15
CA LEU A 390 -12.58 7.62 -6.08
C LEU A 390 -11.66 7.68 -4.87
N VAL A 391 -12.20 7.43 -3.67
CA VAL A 391 -11.38 7.51 -2.45
C VAL A 391 -10.26 6.46 -2.45
N THR A 392 -10.52 5.29 -3.01
CA THR A 392 -9.49 4.25 -3.16
C THR A 392 -8.39 4.70 -4.11
N LEU A 393 -8.75 5.27 -5.26
CA LEU A 393 -7.81 5.85 -6.22
C LEU A 393 -6.98 6.96 -5.56
N THR A 394 -7.64 7.92 -4.92
CA THR A 394 -6.96 9.08 -4.34
C THR A 394 -6.06 8.71 -3.18
N ALA A 395 -6.49 7.81 -2.29
CA ALA A 395 -5.65 7.31 -1.21
C ALA A 395 -4.41 6.57 -1.74
N GLY A 396 -4.58 5.70 -2.75
CA GLY A 396 -3.48 4.91 -3.33
C GLY A 396 -2.46 5.79 -4.07
N ILE A 397 -2.91 6.56 -5.07
CA ILE A 397 -1.96 7.38 -5.87
C ILE A 397 -1.47 8.62 -5.13
N GLY A 398 -2.28 9.16 -4.20
CA GLY A 398 -1.93 10.33 -3.40
C GLY A 398 -0.66 10.14 -2.59
N GLY A 399 -0.46 8.94 -2.05
CA GLY A 399 0.76 8.57 -1.33
C GLY A 399 2.06 8.73 -2.13
N SER A 400 1.96 8.84 -3.47
CA SER A 400 3.11 9.10 -4.32
C SER A 400 3.57 10.56 -4.35
N MET A 401 2.78 11.52 -3.89
CA MET A 401 3.12 12.94 -3.98
C MET A 401 4.30 13.32 -3.08
N ILE A 402 4.49 12.59 -1.99
CA ILE A 402 5.62 12.73 -1.07
C ILE A 402 6.29 11.36 -0.93
N SER A 403 7.62 11.34 -0.79
CA SER A 403 8.40 10.10 -0.80
C SER A 403 8.06 9.11 0.33
N PHE A 404 7.51 9.56 1.44
CA PHE A 404 7.11 8.73 2.57
C PHE A 404 5.59 8.55 2.72
N GLY A 405 4.79 9.08 1.80
CA GLY A 405 3.32 8.96 1.82
C GLY A 405 2.80 7.58 1.42
N SER A 406 3.67 6.65 1.04
CA SER A 406 3.33 5.27 0.77
C SER A 406 4.44 4.31 1.14
N ALA A 407 4.09 3.06 1.46
CA ALA A 407 5.05 2.00 1.72
C ALA A 407 6.07 1.83 0.58
N ALA A 408 5.61 1.93 -0.68
CA ALA A 408 6.47 1.88 -1.87
C ALA A 408 7.55 2.99 -1.85
N GLY A 409 7.18 4.22 -1.52
CA GLY A 409 8.10 5.35 -1.43
C GLY A 409 9.17 5.16 -0.35
N VAL A 410 8.74 4.77 0.86
CA VAL A 410 9.64 4.47 2.00
C VAL A 410 10.60 3.33 1.64
N GLY A 411 10.08 2.25 1.06
CA GLY A 411 10.89 1.10 0.66
C GLY A 411 11.98 1.47 -0.36
N VAL A 412 11.63 2.27 -1.36
CA VAL A 412 12.61 2.74 -2.37
C VAL A 412 13.64 3.68 -1.76
N MET A 413 13.26 4.56 -0.79
CA MET A 413 14.24 5.38 -0.05
C MET A 413 15.22 4.51 0.74
N GLY A 414 14.73 3.46 1.37
CA GLY A 414 15.55 2.48 2.07
C GLY A 414 16.56 1.75 1.16
N LYS A 415 16.16 1.40 -0.07
CA LYS A 415 17.04 0.75 -1.07
C LYS A 415 18.06 1.70 -1.69
N LEU A 416 17.66 2.93 -1.98
CA LEU A 416 18.46 3.94 -2.67
C LEU A 416 19.00 5.00 -1.70
N LYS A 417 19.47 4.56 -0.52
CA LYS A 417 20.00 5.45 0.54
C LYS A 417 21.00 6.47 0.00
N GLY A 418 20.79 7.75 0.33
CA GLY A 418 21.64 8.86 -0.09
C GLY A 418 21.49 9.30 -1.56
N ILE A 419 20.72 8.55 -2.37
CA ILE A 419 20.43 8.85 -3.78
C ILE A 419 19.00 9.35 -3.92
N TYR A 420 18.02 8.52 -3.57
CA TYR A 420 16.62 8.91 -3.55
C TYR A 420 16.24 9.34 -2.13
N THR A 421 16.16 10.63 -1.92
CA THR A 421 15.90 11.27 -0.64
C THR A 421 14.61 12.10 -0.71
N PHE A 422 14.07 12.47 0.43
CA PHE A 422 12.92 13.39 0.50
C PHE A 422 13.13 14.65 -0.37
N GLY A 423 14.29 15.32 -0.25
CA GLY A 423 14.60 16.51 -1.05
C GLY A 423 14.66 16.24 -2.55
N ALA A 424 15.22 15.10 -2.96
CA ALA A 424 15.28 14.71 -4.36
C ALA A 424 13.87 14.45 -4.93
N HIS A 425 12.98 13.81 -4.17
CA HIS A 425 11.58 13.62 -4.55
C HIS A 425 10.84 14.95 -4.65
N MET A 426 10.93 15.79 -3.61
CA MET A 426 10.22 17.08 -3.54
C MET A 426 10.59 18.03 -4.66
N SER A 427 11.84 17.99 -5.17
CA SER A 427 12.24 18.75 -6.34
C SER A 427 11.44 18.41 -7.62
N GLN A 428 10.85 17.23 -7.67
CA GLN A 428 10.05 16.72 -8.78
C GLN A 428 8.56 16.52 -8.44
N ALA A 429 8.15 16.78 -7.19
CA ALA A 429 6.81 16.50 -6.66
C ALA A 429 5.68 17.13 -7.50
N TRP A 430 5.90 18.33 -8.06
CA TRP A 430 4.92 19.00 -8.92
C TRP A 430 4.50 18.15 -10.13
N LYS A 431 5.41 17.28 -10.66
CA LYS A 431 5.12 16.38 -11.77
C LYS A 431 4.20 15.25 -11.33
N VAL A 432 4.39 14.77 -10.10
CA VAL A 432 3.54 13.75 -9.49
C VAL A 432 2.15 14.33 -9.22
N VAL A 433 2.09 15.54 -8.65
CA VAL A 433 0.82 16.27 -8.44
C VAL A 433 0.09 16.50 -9.77
N ALA A 434 0.80 16.86 -10.84
CA ALA A 434 0.19 16.99 -12.16
C ALA A 434 -0.45 15.66 -12.63
N GLY A 435 0.23 14.53 -12.48
CA GLY A 435 -0.32 13.21 -12.77
C GLY A 435 -1.53 12.87 -11.91
N TYR A 436 -1.48 13.18 -10.61
CA TYR A 436 -2.60 13.03 -9.70
C TYR A 436 -3.84 13.81 -10.17
N LEU A 437 -3.69 15.08 -10.48
CA LEU A 437 -4.80 15.92 -10.96
C LEU A 437 -5.38 15.42 -12.29
N ILE A 438 -4.55 14.89 -13.17
CA ILE A 438 -5.01 14.28 -14.42
C ILE A 438 -5.76 12.96 -14.14
N SER A 439 -5.31 12.13 -13.19
CA SER A 439 -6.08 10.95 -12.77
C SER A 439 -7.48 11.33 -12.31
N LEU A 440 -7.60 12.39 -11.50
CA LEU A 440 -8.90 12.91 -11.06
C LEU A 440 -9.76 13.41 -12.22
N ALA A 441 -9.17 14.13 -13.16
CA ALA A 441 -9.88 14.61 -14.34
C ALA A 441 -10.40 13.46 -15.20
N VAL A 442 -9.59 12.39 -15.38
CA VAL A 442 -10.02 11.20 -16.12
C VAL A 442 -11.14 10.48 -15.37
N TRP A 443 -11.01 10.29 -14.05
CA TRP A 443 -12.08 9.71 -13.23
C TRP A 443 -13.38 10.52 -13.36
N TYR A 444 -13.30 11.86 -13.25
CA TYR A 444 -14.45 12.74 -13.39
C TYR A 444 -15.14 12.59 -14.76
N VAL A 445 -14.36 12.53 -15.84
CA VAL A 445 -14.92 12.29 -17.17
C VAL A 445 -15.59 10.92 -17.26
N GLN A 446 -14.98 9.86 -16.71
CA GLN A 446 -15.52 8.51 -16.76
C GLN A 446 -16.84 8.38 -15.99
N PHE A 447 -16.87 8.84 -14.74
CA PHE A 447 -17.97 8.57 -13.84
C PHE A 447 -19.05 9.67 -13.88
N GLU A 448 -18.67 10.95 -13.90
CA GLU A 448 -19.61 12.06 -13.85
C GLU A 448 -20.14 12.49 -15.23
N ILE A 449 -19.30 12.41 -16.29
CA ILE A 449 -19.71 12.84 -17.63
C ILE A 449 -20.24 11.66 -18.45
N LEU A 450 -19.52 10.52 -18.48
CA LEU A 450 -19.88 9.36 -19.27
C LEU A 450 -20.83 8.40 -18.54
N GLY A 451 -21.04 8.59 -17.24
CA GLY A 451 -22.00 7.81 -16.45
C GLY A 451 -21.64 6.32 -16.37
N TRP A 452 -20.39 5.99 -16.03
CA TRP A 452 -19.96 4.58 -15.92
C TRP A 452 -20.61 3.84 -14.74
N TYR A 453 -21.33 4.52 -13.86
CA TYR A 453 -22.20 3.99 -12.78
C TYR A 453 -23.42 4.88 -12.58
#